data_ce3ab4ae2032e37704203c2a1ed52a95
#
_entry.id   ce3ab4ae2032e37704203c2a1ed52a95
#
_cell.length_a   1.000
_cell.length_b   1.000
_cell.length_c   1.000
_cell.angle_alpha   90.00
_cell.angle_beta   90.00
_cell.angle_gamma   90.00
#
_symmetry.space_group_name_H-M   'P 1'
#
loop_
_entity.id
_entity.type
_entity.pdbx_description
1 polymer ?
#
loop_
_entity_poly.entity_id
_entity_poly.type
_entity_poly.pdbx_seq_one_letter_code
_entity_poly.pdbx_strand_id
1 'polypeptide(L)'
;MGRFWNRIYWILLVCPITCGLEDLNLPESHLSFYLRNHREVAQRCQQDESCPYKRFLDEKRCWGYEDFCDSTSRLNSTSCPEPSMGWTKDKESQLDLFWKSVDFGYVLERRRELKTICSPKTQEDSLLECVRYTRFCHGKNLFFDFTKPGMFAGQDRFKENMFDEKLRFSQDSFNNGVIGGHCDLDLESLRAEGEHKSALQSWYAEVEHFTSLPFRPIQDGHCDVIIDKPVYFMKLDAGVNMYHHFCDFINLYTSNHLNNSFSTHVYIVMWDTSTMGYSDLFSETWKAFTDYPIIRLHEYDKKRVCVRDAVFSLLPRMRYGMYYNQPLVYGCHGSSLFEAFNQHLAHRLKLTQQGPLENKIRITLLSRKTKYRNILNEDELVKAMKTVGEFEVQVVTYNRDMPFKEQIETSYNSDIFIGMHGAGLTHLLFQPDWAVVIELYNCEDKACYHDLARSRGIHYMTWEKQSKVHQQDEGHHPTLGAHAKFTNYEFDVGEFMRLILKAAEYVKSHPKFIHGRQSKTLNGVGRQSKPHQGADSKDEL
;
A
#
# COMPACT_ATOMS: atom_id res chain seq x y z
N MET A 1 31.49 8.80 74.64
CA MET A 1 31.85 8.94 73.20
C MET A 1 31.52 7.65 72.47
N GLY A 2 30.33 7.56 71.93
CA GLY A 2 29.84 6.38 71.22
C GLY A 2 29.44 6.78 69.79
N ARG A 3 30.11 6.25 68.77
CA ARG A 3 29.78 6.45 67.38
C ARG A 3 28.69 5.47 66.95
N PHE A 4 27.49 5.97 66.64
CA PHE A 4 26.45 5.24 65.94
C PHE A 4 26.78 5.21 64.45
N TRP A 5 26.94 4.00 63.89
CA TRP A 5 27.00 3.76 62.46
C TRP A 5 25.60 3.47 61.96
N ASN A 6 24.98 4.41 61.20
CA ASN A 6 23.78 4.16 60.41
C ASN A 6 24.17 3.39 59.13
N ARG A 7 23.78 2.14 59.06
CA ARG A 7 23.77 1.39 57.81
C ARG A 7 22.49 1.75 57.05
N ILE A 8 22.63 2.53 55.95
CA ILE A 8 21.56 2.75 54.98
C ILE A 8 21.53 1.53 54.08
N TYR A 9 20.49 0.70 54.23
CA TYR A 9 20.18 -0.37 53.28
C TYR A 9 19.50 0.29 52.06
N TRP A 10 20.19 0.32 50.94
CA TRP A 10 19.58 0.57 49.66
C TRP A 10 18.77 -0.67 49.27
N ILE A 11 17.47 -0.63 49.45
CA ILE A 11 16.55 -1.58 48.86
C ILE A 11 16.44 -1.17 47.38
N LEU A 12 17.19 -1.87 46.55
CA LEU A 12 16.94 -1.89 45.10
C LEU A 12 15.55 -2.51 44.91
N LEU A 13 14.55 -1.67 44.75
CA LEU A 13 13.27 -2.04 44.19
C LEU A 13 13.54 -2.46 42.75
N VAL A 14 13.83 -3.75 42.54
CA VAL A 14 13.71 -4.39 41.25
C VAL A 14 12.22 -4.43 40.96
N CYS A 15 11.71 -3.40 40.29
CA CYS A 15 10.41 -3.46 39.65
C CYS A 15 10.48 -4.60 38.62
N PRO A 16 9.70 -5.67 38.70
CA PRO A 16 9.60 -6.62 37.63
C PRO A 16 8.94 -5.87 36.46
N ILE A 17 9.74 -5.49 35.49
CA ILE A 17 9.21 -5.01 34.22
C ILE A 17 8.57 -6.24 33.56
N THR A 18 7.33 -6.53 33.91
CA THR A 18 6.44 -7.30 33.06
C THR A 18 6.09 -6.42 31.86
N CYS A 19 7.06 -6.22 30.99
CA CYS A 19 6.80 -5.63 29.69
C CYS A 19 6.02 -6.71 28.92
N GLY A 20 4.69 -6.66 29.04
CA GLY A 20 3.81 -7.47 28.18
C GLY A 20 4.19 -7.22 26.72
N LEU A 21 3.99 -8.21 25.90
CA LEU A 21 4.25 -8.06 24.45
C LEU A 21 3.40 -6.88 23.95
N GLU A 22 4.06 -5.89 23.32
CA GLU A 22 3.36 -4.75 22.72
C GLU A 22 2.31 -5.24 21.70
N ASP A 23 1.20 -4.52 21.58
CA ASP A 23 0.21 -4.79 20.56
C ASP A 23 0.87 -4.66 19.18
N LEU A 24 0.94 -5.77 18.46
CA LEU A 24 1.55 -5.82 17.12
C LEU A 24 0.76 -4.99 16.10
N ASN A 25 -0.50 -4.66 16.41
CA ASN A 25 -1.40 -3.89 15.54
C ASN A 25 -1.39 -4.42 14.09
N LEU A 26 -1.43 -5.73 13.92
CA LEU A 26 -1.48 -6.43 12.63
C LEU A 26 -2.80 -7.16 12.46
N PRO A 27 -3.30 -7.30 11.21
CA PRO A 27 -4.46 -8.16 10.95
C PRO A 27 -4.24 -9.56 11.49
N GLU A 28 -5.28 -10.16 12.04
CA GLU A 28 -5.21 -11.54 12.56
C GLU A 28 -4.66 -12.54 11.53
N SER A 29 -5.06 -12.35 10.26
CA SER A 29 -4.55 -13.15 9.13
C SER A 29 -3.04 -13.03 8.88
N HIS A 30 -2.38 -11.99 9.41
CA HIS A 30 -0.95 -11.75 9.22
C HIS A 30 -0.09 -12.20 10.41
N LEU A 31 -0.69 -12.50 11.56
CA LEU A 31 0.06 -12.76 12.80
C LEU A 31 0.96 -14.00 12.71
N SER A 32 0.49 -15.09 12.10
CA SER A 32 1.31 -16.30 11.92
C SER A 32 2.54 -16.05 11.05
N PHE A 33 2.37 -15.30 9.96
CA PHE A 33 3.46 -14.91 9.07
C PHE A 33 4.46 -13.99 9.79
N TYR A 34 3.96 -13.00 10.52
CA TYR A 34 4.80 -12.08 11.27
C TYR A 34 5.65 -12.81 12.33
N LEU A 35 5.03 -13.61 13.17
CA LEU A 35 5.72 -14.34 14.24
C LEU A 35 6.79 -15.29 13.70
N ARG A 36 6.53 -15.93 12.56
CA ARG A 36 7.49 -16.81 11.92
C ARG A 36 8.73 -16.06 11.36
N ASN A 37 8.55 -14.83 10.91
CA ASN A 37 9.63 -13.96 10.46
C ASN A 37 10.37 -13.25 11.61
N HIS A 38 9.77 -13.18 12.82
CA HIS A 38 10.30 -12.49 13.99
C HIS A 38 10.48 -13.46 15.15
N ARG A 39 11.51 -14.31 15.05
CA ARG A 39 11.75 -15.41 16.01
C ARG A 39 11.87 -14.96 17.46
N GLU A 40 12.48 -13.80 17.71
CA GLU A 40 12.61 -13.25 19.07
C GLU A 40 11.25 -12.87 19.67
N VAL A 41 10.35 -12.29 18.84
CA VAL A 41 8.97 -11.98 19.25
C VAL A 41 8.20 -13.27 19.51
N ALA A 42 8.34 -14.27 18.64
CA ALA A 42 7.70 -15.58 18.80
C ALA A 42 8.17 -16.29 20.08
N GLN A 43 9.48 -16.27 20.37
CA GLN A 43 10.05 -16.87 21.60
C GLN A 43 9.54 -16.16 22.86
N ARG A 44 9.50 -14.83 22.87
CA ARG A 44 8.91 -14.07 23.99
C ARG A 44 7.44 -14.41 24.19
N CYS A 45 6.67 -14.48 23.09
CA CYS A 45 5.26 -14.88 23.15
C CYS A 45 5.08 -16.30 23.68
N GLN A 46 5.95 -17.24 23.30
CA GLN A 46 5.89 -18.62 23.79
C GLN A 46 6.14 -18.71 25.31
N GLN A 47 7.05 -17.88 25.84
CA GLN A 47 7.41 -17.84 27.26
C GLN A 47 6.41 -17.08 28.13
N ASP A 48 5.69 -16.11 27.57
CA ASP A 48 4.71 -15.28 28.27
C ASP A 48 3.34 -15.98 28.28
N GLU A 49 2.87 -16.40 29.46
CA GLU A 49 1.57 -17.07 29.60
C GLU A 49 0.39 -16.19 29.16
N SER A 50 0.53 -14.88 29.25
CA SER A 50 -0.49 -13.88 28.88
C SER A 50 -0.49 -13.49 27.41
N CYS A 51 0.47 -13.99 26.61
CA CYS A 51 0.58 -13.61 25.19
C CYS A 51 -0.68 -13.94 24.39
N PRO A 52 -1.34 -12.95 23.77
CA PRO A 52 -2.58 -13.15 23.02
C PRO A 52 -2.36 -13.85 21.68
N TYR A 53 -1.11 -13.99 21.24
CA TYR A 53 -0.75 -14.50 19.91
C TYR A 53 -0.35 -15.97 19.91
N LYS A 54 -0.42 -16.69 21.04
CA LYS A 54 0.03 -18.10 21.17
C LYS A 54 -0.58 -19.03 20.11
N ARG A 55 -1.85 -18.83 19.77
CA ARG A 55 -2.56 -19.66 18.77
C ARG A 55 -1.98 -19.60 17.37
N PHE A 56 -1.19 -18.56 17.06
CA PHE A 56 -0.57 -18.36 15.75
C PHE A 56 0.86 -18.86 15.63
N LEU A 57 1.47 -19.33 16.74
CA LEU A 57 2.86 -19.79 16.75
C LEU A 57 3.07 -21.11 15.99
N ASP A 58 2.06 -21.98 15.97
CA ASP A 58 2.15 -23.31 15.38
C ASP A 58 1.77 -23.34 13.88
N GLU A 59 1.28 -22.24 13.33
CA GLU A 59 0.91 -22.16 11.93
C GLU A 59 2.14 -22.16 11.01
N LYS A 60 2.19 -23.13 10.07
CA LYS A 60 3.30 -23.26 9.11
C LYS A 60 3.16 -22.35 7.87
N ARG A 61 2.43 -21.26 7.96
CA ARG A 61 2.24 -20.33 6.85
C ARG A 61 3.47 -19.47 6.62
N CYS A 62 3.69 -19.04 5.37
CA CYS A 62 4.73 -18.10 4.97
C CYS A 62 4.26 -17.23 3.81
N TRP A 63 4.87 -16.07 3.64
CA TRP A 63 4.53 -15.15 2.53
C TRP A 63 4.97 -15.72 1.17
N GLY A 64 6.09 -16.43 1.12
CA GLY A 64 6.65 -17.01 -0.09
C GLY A 64 8.08 -16.54 -0.42
N TYR A 65 8.58 -15.55 0.30
CA TYR A 65 9.93 -15.02 0.10
C TYR A 65 10.94 -15.47 1.16
N GLU A 66 10.49 -16.22 2.15
CA GLU A 66 11.35 -16.72 3.22
C GLU A 66 12.06 -18.01 2.78
N ASP A 67 13.30 -18.21 3.22
CA ASP A 67 14.11 -19.38 2.89
C ASP A 67 13.51 -20.71 3.38
N PHE A 68 12.70 -20.64 4.45
CA PHE A 68 12.01 -21.79 5.02
C PHE A 68 10.62 -22.05 4.39
N CYS A 69 10.21 -21.25 3.40
CA CYS A 69 8.88 -21.30 2.80
C CYS A 69 8.83 -22.32 1.67
N ASP A 70 8.02 -23.34 1.81
CA ASP A 70 7.71 -24.27 0.73
C ASP A 70 6.46 -23.85 -0.05
N SER A 71 6.29 -24.39 -1.25
CA SER A 71 5.18 -24.02 -2.15
C SER A 71 3.79 -24.34 -1.59
N THR A 72 3.68 -25.27 -0.65
CA THR A 72 2.41 -25.69 -0.05
C THR A 72 2.01 -24.82 1.13
N SER A 73 2.99 -24.22 1.80
CA SER A 73 2.80 -23.36 2.98
C SER A 73 2.68 -21.87 2.63
N ARG A 74 3.06 -21.48 1.41
CA ARG A 74 3.03 -20.08 0.99
C ARG A 74 1.61 -19.59 0.79
N LEU A 75 1.38 -18.33 1.11
CA LEU A 75 0.16 -17.63 0.76
C LEU A 75 0.03 -17.56 -0.77
N ASN A 76 -1.10 -18.03 -1.29
CA ASN A 76 -1.34 -18.08 -2.72
C ASN A 76 -2.84 -17.82 -3.03
N SER A 77 -3.13 -16.64 -3.49
CA SER A 77 -4.48 -16.22 -3.96
C SER A 77 -4.57 -16.22 -5.49
N THR A 78 -3.47 -16.51 -6.20
CA THR A 78 -3.39 -16.40 -7.65
C THR A 78 -4.17 -17.48 -8.34
N SER A 79 -5.01 -17.07 -9.29
CA SER A 79 -5.71 -17.92 -10.24
C SER A 79 -5.39 -17.50 -11.67
N CYS A 80 -5.08 -18.46 -12.54
CA CYS A 80 -4.83 -18.22 -13.96
C CYS A 80 -5.74 -19.17 -14.79
N PRO A 81 -7.06 -18.93 -14.85
CA PRO A 81 -7.99 -19.85 -15.51
C PRO A 81 -7.81 -19.91 -17.03
N GLU A 82 -7.37 -18.82 -17.64
CA GLU A 82 -7.21 -18.72 -19.09
C GLU A 82 -5.88 -19.34 -19.58
N PRO A 83 -5.77 -19.71 -20.86
CA PRO A 83 -4.54 -20.21 -21.43
C PRO A 83 -3.39 -19.20 -21.32
N SER A 84 -2.17 -19.72 -21.25
CA SER A 84 -0.97 -18.88 -21.36
C SER A 84 -0.89 -18.23 -22.74
N MET A 85 -0.57 -16.95 -22.79
CA MET A 85 -0.39 -16.19 -24.04
C MET A 85 0.75 -15.18 -23.89
N GLY A 86 1.29 -14.76 -25.02
CA GLY A 86 2.28 -13.69 -25.09
C GLY A 86 3.64 -14.10 -24.53
N TRP A 87 4.02 -13.59 -23.38
CA TRP A 87 5.36 -13.74 -22.77
C TRP A 87 5.58 -15.11 -22.11
N THR A 88 4.53 -15.93 -21.97
CA THR A 88 4.59 -17.22 -21.28
C THR A 88 4.31 -18.36 -22.22
N LYS A 89 5.02 -19.48 -22.07
CA LYS A 89 4.93 -20.64 -22.94
C LYS A 89 3.88 -21.65 -22.46
N ASP A 90 3.70 -21.74 -21.16
CA ASP A 90 2.86 -22.73 -20.49
C ASP A 90 2.26 -22.15 -19.21
N LYS A 91 1.44 -22.94 -18.55
CA LYS A 91 0.72 -22.56 -17.33
C LYS A 91 1.65 -22.29 -16.14
N GLU A 92 2.71 -23.05 -16.03
CA GLU A 92 3.66 -22.92 -14.93
C GLU A 92 4.43 -21.60 -15.05
N SER A 93 4.95 -21.30 -16.23
CA SER A 93 5.62 -20.02 -16.51
C SER A 93 4.67 -18.81 -16.39
N GLN A 94 3.38 -18.99 -16.69
CA GLN A 94 2.35 -17.97 -16.52
C GLN A 94 2.15 -17.64 -15.04
N LEU A 95 1.98 -18.65 -14.19
CA LEU A 95 1.84 -18.51 -12.74
C LEU A 95 3.11 -17.91 -12.11
N ASP A 96 4.28 -18.42 -12.48
CA ASP A 96 5.56 -17.95 -11.96
C ASP A 96 5.82 -16.48 -12.32
N LEU A 97 5.57 -16.10 -13.59
CA LEU A 97 5.75 -14.72 -14.04
C LEU A 97 4.79 -13.76 -13.32
N PHE A 98 3.52 -14.15 -13.16
CA PHE A 98 2.55 -13.33 -12.42
C PHE A 98 2.98 -13.16 -10.95
N TRP A 99 3.36 -14.27 -10.29
CA TRP A 99 3.82 -14.25 -8.92
C TRP A 99 5.07 -13.37 -8.72
N LYS A 100 6.07 -13.47 -9.60
CA LYS A 100 7.29 -12.64 -9.56
C LYS A 100 7.05 -11.17 -9.89
N SER A 101 5.98 -10.87 -10.64
CA SER A 101 5.74 -9.50 -11.12
C SER A 101 4.86 -8.68 -10.18
N VAL A 102 3.84 -9.29 -9.57
CA VAL A 102 2.81 -8.56 -8.82
C VAL A 102 2.46 -9.17 -7.46
N ASP A 103 3.18 -10.21 -7.02
CA ASP A 103 2.94 -10.88 -5.75
C ASP A 103 4.22 -10.97 -4.91
N PHE A 104 4.23 -11.74 -3.85
CA PHE A 104 5.38 -11.93 -2.93
C PHE A 104 6.65 -12.45 -3.62
N GLY A 105 6.54 -13.03 -4.80
CA GLY A 105 7.69 -13.30 -5.66
C GLY A 105 8.47 -12.05 -6.04
N TYR A 106 7.80 -10.90 -6.16
CA TYR A 106 8.47 -9.61 -6.36
C TYR A 106 9.39 -9.26 -5.18
N VAL A 107 8.92 -9.50 -3.95
CA VAL A 107 9.74 -9.29 -2.74
C VAL A 107 10.93 -10.25 -2.73
N LEU A 108 10.72 -11.52 -3.06
CA LEU A 108 11.79 -12.53 -3.14
C LEU A 108 12.89 -12.12 -4.11
N GLU A 109 12.51 -11.69 -5.32
CA GLU A 109 13.49 -11.25 -6.33
C GLU A 109 14.27 -10.02 -5.84
N ARG A 110 13.60 -9.04 -5.22
CA ARG A 110 14.29 -7.86 -4.65
C ARG A 110 15.23 -8.23 -3.52
N ARG A 111 14.85 -9.14 -2.61
CA ARG A 111 15.75 -9.62 -1.54
C ARG A 111 17.01 -10.30 -2.09
N ARG A 112 16.87 -11.06 -3.18
CA ARG A 112 18.01 -11.72 -3.84
C ARG A 112 18.97 -10.75 -4.54
N GLU A 113 18.46 -9.59 -4.95
CA GLU A 113 19.25 -8.53 -5.58
C GLU A 113 20.02 -7.67 -4.58
N LEU A 114 19.75 -7.79 -3.27
CA LEU A 114 20.36 -6.95 -2.25
C LEU A 114 21.88 -7.15 -2.21
N LYS A 115 22.62 -6.07 -2.38
CA LYS A 115 24.08 -6.03 -2.35
C LYS A 115 24.56 -4.97 -1.36
N THR A 116 25.59 -5.28 -0.62
CA THR A 116 26.24 -4.32 0.28
C THR A 116 27.16 -3.41 -0.52
N ILE A 117 26.90 -2.11 -0.46
CA ILE A 117 27.67 -1.04 -1.11
C ILE A 117 28.67 -0.41 -0.13
N CYS A 118 28.27 -0.29 1.14
CA CYS A 118 29.07 0.29 2.22
C CYS A 118 29.08 -0.73 3.36
N SER A 119 30.21 -1.39 3.56
CA SER A 119 30.36 -2.51 4.51
C SER A 119 30.88 -2.03 5.85
N PRO A 120 30.17 -2.27 6.98
CA PRO A 120 30.65 -1.94 8.32
C PRO A 120 31.72 -2.93 8.78
N LYS A 121 32.69 -2.46 9.56
CA LYS A 121 33.67 -3.29 10.30
C LYS A 121 33.26 -3.51 11.75
N THR A 122 32.49 -2.59 12.31
CA THR A 122 31.92 -2.65 13.66
C THR A 122 30.44 -2.28 13.64
N GLN A 123 29.72 -2.46 14.76
CA GLN A 123 28.29 -2.10 14.86
C GLN A 123 28.05 -0.59 14.79
N GLU A 124 29.04 0.21 15.12
CA GLU A 124 28.98 1.68 15.08
C GLU A 124 29.26 2.25 13.70
N ASP A 125 29.80 1.45 12.78
CA ASP A 125 30.10 1.85 11.42
C ASP A 125 28.79 1.94 10.59
N SER A 126 28.91 2.58 9.44
CA SER A 126 27.78 2.74 8.53
C SER A 126 27.60 1.53 7.63
N LEU A 127 26.34 1.24 7.29
CA LEU A 127 25.94 0.24 6.30
C LEU A 127 25.14 0.93 5.21
N LEU A 128 25.35 0.53 3.97
CA LEU A 128 24.42 0.79 2.87
C LEU A 128 24.30 -0.47 2.01
N GLU A 129 23.10 -0.98 1.87
CA GLU A 129 22.76 -2.10 0.98
C GLU A 129 21.68 -1.65 0.02
N CYS A 130 21.81 -2.01 -1.25
CA CYS A 130 20.82 -1.66 -2.27
C CYS A 130 20.45 -2.86 -3.14
N VAL A 131 19.21 -2.89 -3.59
CA VAL A 131 18.79 -3.78 -4.68
C VAL A 131 19.22 -3.21 -6.03
N ARG A 132 19.16 -4.03 -7.06
CA ARG A 132 19.52 -3.65 -8.44
C ARG A 132 18.90 -2.31 -8.84
N TYR A 133 19.70 -1.47 -9.50
CA TYR A 133 19.37 -0.09 -9.91
C TYR A 133 19.03 0.85 -8.74
N THR A 134 19.48 0.53 -7.54
CA THR A 134 19.18 1.32 -6.33
C THR A 134 17.68 1.65 -6.17
N ARG A 135 16.80 0.70 -6.50
CA ARG A 135 15.34 0.88 -6.40
C ARG A 135 14.82 0.86 -4.98
N PHE A 136 15.54 0.19 -4.11
CA PHE A 136 15.35 0.14 -2.68
C PHE A 136 16.74 0.08 -2.04
N CYS A 137 16.96 0.85 -0.97
CA CYS A 137 18.17 0.70 -0.17
C CYS A 137 17.82 0.69 1.32
N HIS A 138 18.67 0.02 2.10
CA HIS A 138 18.64 0.05 3.55
C HIS A 138 20.02 0.52 4.04
N GLY A 139 20.05 1.42 5.02
CA GLY A 139 21.27 1.95 5.56
C GLY A 139 21.24 2.11 7.06
N LYS A 140 22.40 1.98 7.69
CA LYS A 140 22.60 2.24 9.12
C LYS A 140 23.65 3.30 9.35
N ASN A 141 23.43 4.12 10.37
CA ASN A 141 24.35 5.18 10.80
C ASN A 141 24.77 6.10 9.63
N LEU A 142 23.80 6.48 8.79
CA LEU A 142 24.05 7.34 7.63
C LEU A 142 24.13 8.80 8.03
N PHE A 143 24.96 9.55 7.30
CA PHE A 143 25.19 10.99 7.43
C PHE A 143 24.62 11.74 6.22
N PHE A 144 23.90 12.83 6.47
CA PHE A 144 23.33 13.73 5.47
C PHE A 144 23.75 15.17 5.81
N ASP A 145 24.53 15.78 4.93
CA ASP A 145 24.95 17.18 5.08
C ASP A 145 24.09 18.12 4.27
N PHE A 146 23.02 18.64 4.89
CA PHE A 146 22.12 19.59 4.27
C PHE A 146 22.55 21.06 4.49
N THR A 147 23.78 21.30 4.93
CA THR A 147 24.32 22.67 5.10
C THR A 147 24.79 23.28 3.80
N LYS A 148 25.00 22.48 2.75
CA LYS A 148 25.56 22.95 1.47
C LYS A 148 24.55 23.81 0.71
N PRO A 149 24.97 24.97 0.13
CA PRO A 149 24.09 25.84 -0.63
C PRO A 149 23.52 25.14 -1.87
N GLY A 150 22.25 25.42 -2.18
CA GLY A 150 21.60 24.98 -3.42
C GLY A 150 20.88 23.62 -3.35
N MET A 151 20.99 22.87 -2.26
CA MET A 151 20.32 21.57 -2.13
C MET A 151 18.80 21.67 -2.09
N PHE A 152 18.26 22.75 -1.55
CA PHE A 152 16.83 22.97 -1.34
C PHE A 152 16.30 24.28 -1.90
N ALA A 153 17.11 24.98 -2.72
CA ALA A 153 16.76 26.28 -3.30
C ALA A 153 15.63 26.24 -4.35
N GLY A 154 14.97 25.14 -4.53
CA GLY A 154 13.81 25.01 -5.39
C GLY A 154 12.78 24.11 -4.75
N GLN A 155 11.58 24.62 -4.59
CA GLN A 155 10.46 23.89 -3.99
C GLN A 155 10.07 22.62 -4.78
N ASP A 156 10.56 22.45 -6.00
CA ASP A 156 10.21 21.35 -6.89
C ASP A 156 11.46 20.82 -7.58
N ARG A 157 11.99 19.71 -7.11
CA ARG A 157 13.07 19.00 -7.80
C ARG A 157 12.61 18.37 -9.10
N PHE A 158 11.29 18.19 -9.28
CA PHE A 158 10.63 17.64 -10.46
C PHE A 158 10.01 18.75 -11.30
N LYS A 159 10.83 19.64 -11.87
CA LYS A 159 10.34 20.81 -12.59
C LYS A 159 9.82 20.57 -14.00
N GLU A 160 9.80 19.35 -14.53
CA GLU A 160 9.36 19.14 -15.91
C GLU A 160 8.54 17.87 -16.09
N ASN A 161 7.74 17.85 -17.16
CA ASN A 161 6.75 16.85 -17.56
C ASN A 161 7.10 15.43 -17.10
N MET A 162 6.23 14.82 -16.31
CA MET A 162 6.33 13.42 -15.83
C MET A 162 6.54 12.39 -16.95
N PHE A 163 6.35 12.75 -18.19
CA PHE A 163 6.48 11.91 -19.39
C PHE A 163 7.77 12.16 -20.15
N ASP A 164 8.60 13.11 -19.74
CA ASP A 164 9.89 13.34 -20.35
C ASP A 164 10.98 12.53 -19.61
N GLU A 165 11.56 11.54 -20.30
CA GLU A 165 12.69 10.75 -19.78
C GLU A 165 13.94 11.60 -19.52
N LYS A 166 13.93 12.88 -19.85
CA LYS A 166 14.98 13.87 -19.62
C LYS A 166 14.87 14.63 -18.31
N LEU A 167 14.01 14.22 -17.38
CA LEU A 167 14.00 14.74 -16.00
C LEU A 167 15.36 14.46 -15.35
N ARG A 168 16.31 15.31 -15.65
CA ARG A 168 17.57 15.37 -14.94
C ARG A 168 17.34 16.20 -13.69
N PHE A 169 17.53 15.56 -12.52
CA PHE A 169 18.02 16.31 -11.37
C PHE A 169 19.11 17.27 -11.87
N SER A 170 19.14 18.49 -11.39
CA SER A 170 20.36 19.24 -11.53
C SER A 170 21.44 18.37 -10.88
N GLN A 171 22.39 17.87 -11.67
CA GLN A 171 23.49 17.01 -11.22
C GLN A 171 24.31 17.64 -10.09
N ASP A 172 24.03 18.90 -9.78
CA ASP A 172 24.73 19.72 -8.79
C ASP A 172 24.18 19.58 -7.36
N SER A 173 23.03 18.89 -7.16
CA SER A 173 22.36 18.85 -5.85
C SER A 173 23.02 17.91 -4.84
N PHE A 174 23.64 16.82 -5.29
CA PHE A 174 24.27 15.81 -4.41
C PHE A 174 25.73 15.60 -4.77
N ASN A 175 26.58 16.54 -4.38
CA ASN A 175 28.02 16.43 -4.52
C ASN A 175 28.61 15.46 -3.48
N ASN A 176 29.87 15.06 -3.70
CA ASN A 176 30.62 14.21 -2.76
C ASN A 176 30.53 14.76 -1.32
N GLY A 177 30.21 13.89 -0.38
CA GLY A 177 30.14 14.18 1.05
C GLY A 177 28.83 14.78 1.53
N VAL A 178 27.80 14.87 0.68
CA VAL A 178 26.43 15.23 1.11
C VAL A 178 25.75 14.03 1.76
N ILE A 179 25.86 12.85 1.15
CA ILE A 179 25.43 11.59 1.77
C ILE A 179 26.67 10.72 1.93
N GLY A 180 26.84 10.16 3.12
CA GLY A 180 27.99 9.32 3.40
C GLY A 180 27.85 8.48 4.66
N GLY A 181 28.91 7.73 4.93
CA GLY A 181 29.02 6.91 6.12
C GLY A 181 30.44 6.42 6.35
N HIS A 182 30.76 6.02 7.57
CA HIS A 182 32.04 5.42 7.90
C HIS A 182 32.03 3.92 7.61
N CYS A 183 32.60 3.50 6.49
CA CYS A 183 32.58 2.11 6.03
C CYS A 183 33.60 1.83 4.96
N ASP A 184 33.73 0.56 4.59
CA ASP A 184 34.44 0.10 3.41
C ASP A 184 33.51 0.22 2.19
N LEU A 185 33.78 1.17 1.31
CA LEU A 185 32.88 1.57 0.22
C LEU A 185 33.27 0.91 -1.11
N ASP A 186 32.37 0.12 -1.68
CA ASP A 186 32.48 -0.46 -3.02
C ASP A 186 31.87 0.48 -4.08
N LEU A 187 32.71 1.41 -4.56
CA LEU A 187 32.32 2.36 -5.60
C LEU A 187 32.09 1.71 -6.98
N GLU A 188 32.75 0.59 -7.26
CA GLU A 188 32.57 -0.12 -8.53
C GLU A 188 31.16 -0.73 -8.62
N SER A 189 30.75 -1.44 -7.59
CA SER A 189 29.40 -1.97 -7.47
C SER A 189 28.35 -0.87 -7.50
N LEU A 190 28.57 0.27 -6.82
CA LEU A 190 27.62 1.39 -6.84
C LEU A 190 27.48 1.96 -8.26
N ARG A 191 28.59 2.20 -8.96
CA ARG A 191 28.57 2.75 -10.33
C ARG A 191 27.88 1.84 -11.33
N ALA A 192 27.96 0.54 -11.15
CA ALA A 192 27.30 -0.44 -11.99
C ALA A 192 25.76 -0.35 -11.93
N GLU A 193 25.19 0.25 -10.89
CA GLU A 193 23.73 0.39 -10.71
C GLU A 193 23.14 1.63 -11.42
N GLY A 194 23.93 2.40 -12.16
CA GLY A 194 23.58 3.70 -12.74
C GLY A 194 22.73 3.68 -14.01
N GLU A 195 22.24 2.52 -14.48
CA GLU A 195 21.49 2.42 -15.75
C GLU A 195 20.15 3.19 -15.75
N HIS A 196 19.44 3.22 -14.62
CA HIS A 196 18.14 3.87 -14.49
C HIS A 196 18.21 5.04 -13.51
N LYS A 197 18.59 6.21 -13.99
CA LYS A 197 18.83 7.41 -13.18
C LYS A 197 17.61 8.31 -12.96
N SER A 198 16.45 7.97 -13.53
CA SER A 198 15.24 8.80 -13.35
C SER A 198 14.83 8.84 -11.87
N ALA A 199 14.50 10.02 -11.41
CA ALA A 199 14.15 10.31 -10.03
C ALA A 199 13.04 9.42 -9.44
N LEU A 200 12.04 9.07 -10.25
CA LEU A 200 10.94 8.21 -9.83
C LEU A 200 11.18 6.72 -10.11
N GLN A 201 12.37 6.36 -10.63
CA GLN A 201 12.73 4.98 -10.95
C GLN A 201 13.87 4.45 -10.09
N SER A 202 14.71 5.34 -9.54
CA SER A 202 15.96 4.99 -8.88
C SER A 202 16.33 6.01 -7.79
N TRP A 203 17.01 5.55 -6.76
CA TRP A 203 17.70 6.42 -5.78
C TRP A 203 19.14 6.76 -6.22
N TYR A 204 19.53 6.35 -7.43
CA TYR A 204 20.91 6.45 -7.87
C TYR A 204 21.43 7.89 -7.86
N ALA A 205 20.61 8.86 -8.29
CA ALA A 205 21.00 10.27 -8.31
C ALA A 205 21.34 10.82 -6.91
N GLU A 206 20.75 10.26 -5.86
CA GLU A 206 21.03 10.66 -4.48
C GLU A 206 22.25 9.95 -3.91
N VAL A 207 22.48 8.69 -4.29
CA VAL A 207 23.54 7.86 -3.68
C VAL A 207 24.79 7.71 -4.56
N GLU A 208 24.79 8.16 -5.84
CA GLU A 208 25.94 7.99 -6.76
C GLU A 208 27.24 8.65 -6.25
N HIS A 209 27.09 9.69 -5.43
CA HIS A 209 28.20 10.40 -4.78
C HIS A 209 28.36 10.05 -3.30
N PHE A 210 27.85 8.90 -2.88
CA PHE A 210 28.03 8.41 -1.51
C PHE A 210 29.52 8.36 -1.17
N THR A 211 29.88 8.87 0.01
CA THR A 211 31.28 9.06 0.40
C THR A 211 31.60 8.27 1.65
N SER A 212 32.72 7.52 1.63
CA SER A 212 33.30 6.95 2.83
C SER A 212 33.90 8.06 3.68
N LEU A 213 33.40 8.22 4.92
CA LEU A 213 33.80 9.27 5.85
C LEU A 213 34.97 8.80 6.74
N PRO A 214 35.91 9.68 7.09
CA PRO A 214 37.02 9.35 8.00
C PRO A 214 36.59 9.30 9.47
N PHE A 215 35.32 9.57 9.79
CA PHE A 215 34.76 9.63 11.13
C PHE A 215 33.45 8.85 11.19
N ARG A 216 33.08 8.39 12.39
CA ARG A 216 31.77 7.79 12.69
C ARG A 216 30.75 8.91 12.97
N PRO A 217 29.77 9.15 12.11
CA PRO A 217 28.94 10.38 12.19
C PRO A 217 28.28 10.61 13.55
N ILE A 218 27.73 9.58 14.14
CA ILE A 218 26.99 9.67 15.40
C ILE A 218 27.95 9.68 16.59
N GLN A 219 28.88 8.74 16.65
CA GLN A 219 29.78 8.54 17.80
C GLN A 219 30.75 9.72 17.97
N ASP A 220 31.23 10.27 16.85
CA ASP A 220 32.19 11.37 16.87
C ASP A 220 31.53 12.76 16.92
N GLY A 221 30.18 12.81 17.04
CA GLY A 221 29.45 14.06 17.30
C GLY A 221 29.36 15.02 16.12
N HIS A 222 29.33 14.52 14.89
CA HIS A 222 29.28 15.33 13.68
C HIS A 222 27.86 15.77 13.24
N CYS A 223 26.83 15.40 14.00
CA CYS A 223 25.43 15.61 13.64
C CYS A 223 24.79 16.74 14.44
N ASP A 224 24.07 17.63 13.77
CA ASP A 224 23.23 18.63 14.43
C ASP A 224 21.89 18.00 14.87
N VAL A 225 21.45 16.96 14.16
CA VAL A 225 20.27 16.16 14.47
C VAL A 225 20.60 14.68 14.35
N ILE A 226 20.25 13.90 15.36
CA ILE A 226 20.32 12.43 15.32
C ILE A 226 18.88 11.89 15.35
N ILE A 227 18.53 11.07 14.35
CA ILE A 227 17.25 10.40 14.28
C ILE A 227 17.45 8.95 14.71
N ASP A 228 16.96 8.62 15.91
CA ASP A 228 17.12 7.30 16.51
C ASP A 228 16.05 6.29 16.03
N LYS A 229 14.89 6.78 15.56
CA LYS A 229 13.82 5.94 15.00
C LYS A 229 14.12 5.58 13.56
N PRO A 230 13.65 4.41 13.08
CA PRO A 230 13.73 4.09 11.65
C PRO A 230 13.06 5.18 10.80
N VAL A 231 13.69 5.53 9.70
CA VAL A 231 13.21 6.53 8.75
C VAL A 231 12.95 5.88 7.40
N TYR A 232 11.74 6.05 6.88
CA TYR A 232 11.40 5.69 5.51
C TYR A 232 11.42 6.94 4.65
N PHE A 233 12.40 7.03 3.75
CA PHE A 233 12.44 8.07 2.73
C PHE A 233 11.55 7.69 1.56
N MET A 234 10.70 8.62 1.13
CA MET A 234 9.75 8.41 0.05
C MET A 234 9.82 9.51 -1.00
N LYS A 235 9.74 9.11 -2.26
CA LYS A 235 9.46 10.00 -3.39
C LYS A 235 8.07 9.67 -3.90
N LEU A 236 7.21 10.68 -4.03
CA LEU A 236 5.82 10.51 -4.44
C LEU A 236 5.66 10.80 -5.94
N ASP A 237 4.82 10.01 -6.61
CA ASP A 237 4.47 10.28 -8.00
C ASP A 237 3.53 11.50 -8.10
N ALA A 238 2.26 11.32 -7.79
CA ALA A 238 1.27 12.39 -7.83
C ALA A 238 0.34 12.28 -6.63
N GLY A 239 0.75 12.84 -5.50
CA GLY A 239 0.02 12.79 -4.23
C GLY A 239 -1.38 13.42 -4.25
N VAL A 240 -1.76 14.09 -5.35
CA VAL A 240 -3.10 14.63 -5.61
C VAL A 240 -4.02 13.67 -6.35
N ASN A 241 -3.49 12.56 -6.88
CA ASN A 241 -4.23 11.59 -7.69
C ASN A 241 -4.20 10.21 -7.01
N MET A 242 -5.34 9.69 -6.64
CA MET A 242 -5.45 8.43 -5.90
C MET A 242 -4.75 7.26 -6.59
N TYR A 243 -4.89 7.10 -7.91
CA TYR A 243 -4.25 6.01 -8.64
C TYR A 243 -2.74 6.04 -8.50
N HIS A 244 -2.13 7.21 -8.65
CA HIS A 244 -0.68 7.39 -8.51
C HIS A 244 -0.21 7.25 -7.06
N HIS A 245 -0.93 7.89 -6.13
CA HIS A 245 -0.51 7.87 -4.72
C HIS A 245 -0.71 6.50 -4.05
N PHE A 246 -1.67 5.70 -4.49
CA PHE A 246 -1.79 4.32 -4.01
C PHE A 246 -0.69 3.40 -4.55
N CYS A 247 -0.06 3.73 -5.66
CA CYS A 247 1.22 3.13 -6.04
C CYS A 247 2.29 3.36 -4.98
N ASP A 248 2.41 4.60 -4.47
CA ASP A 248 3.37 4.94 -3.41
C ASP A 248 3.09 4.13 -2.13
N PHE A 249 1.83 3.99 -1.73
CA PHE A 249 1.45 3.22 -0.54
C PHE A 249 1.68 1.71 -0.68
N ILE A 250 1.41 1.12 -1.84
CA ILE A 250 1.70 -0.30 -2.11
C ILE A 250 3.21 -0.53 -2.10
N ASN A 251 3.99 0.37 -2.68
CA ASN A 251 5.44 0.31 -2.66
C ASN A 251 6.01 0.47 -1.24
N LEU A 252 5.41 1.33 -0.41
CA LEU A 252 5.78 1.45 1.01
C LEU A 252 5.46 0.16 1.77
N TYR A 253 4.28 -0.43 1.57
CA TYR A 253 3.92 -1.71 2.15
C TYR A 253 4.89 -2.83 1.74
N THR A 254 5.25 -2.87 0.46
CA THR A 254 6.24 -3.82 -0.05
C THR A 254 7.64 -3.57 0.54
N SER A 255 7.99 -2.30 0.77
CA SER A 255 9.23 -1.93 1.45
C SER A 255 9.27 -2.40 2.91
N ASN A 256 8.13 -2.44 3.61
CA ASN A 256 8.03 -3.04 4.94
C ASN A 256 8.37 -4.55 4.92
N HIS A 257 7.94 -5.28 3.88
CA HIS A 257 8.33 -6.67 3.68
C HIS A 257 9.82 -6.82 3.37
N LEU A 258 10.41 -5.92 2.56
CA LEU A 258 11.85 -5.93 2.28
C LEU A 258 12.67 -5.65 3.53
N ASN A 259 12.25 -4.68 4.33
CA ASN A 259 12.88 -4.31 5.60
C ASN A 259 12.51 -5.23 6.77
N ASN A 260 11.61 -6.19 6.54
CA ASN A 260 11.08 -7.08 7.59
C ASN A 260 10.58 -6.33 8.83
N SER A 261 9.90 -5.18 8.65
CA SER A 261 9.40 -4.36 9.75
C SER A 261 8.03 -3.74 9.40
N PHE A 262 7.07 -3.94 10.30
CA PHE A 262 5.72 -3.38 10.20
C PHE A 262 5.41 -2.42 11.35
N SER A 263 6.43 -1.95 12.06
CA SER A 263 6.25 -0.98 13.14
C SER A 263 5.71 0.33 12.61
N THR A 264 4.74 0.92 13.31
CA THR A 264 4.28 2.30 13.08
C THR A 264 5.14 3.33 13.81
N HIS A 265 6.04 2.86 14.69
CA HIS A 265 6.97 3.72 15.42
C HIS A 265 8.17 4.13 14.56
N VAL A 266 7.89 4.62 13.37
CA VAL A 266 8.85 5.02 12.35
C VAL A 266 8.54 6.43 11.85
N TYR A 267 9.54 7.15 11.38
CA TYR A 267 9.32 8.41 10.66
C TYR A 267 9.22 8.16 9.16
N ILE A 268 8.30 8.85 8.52
CA ILE A 268 8.23 8.93 7.06
C ILE A 268 8.70 10.32 6.65
N VAL A 269 9.75 10.37 5.86
CA VAL A 269 10.31 11.61 5.32
C VAL A 269 9.99 11.68 3.83
N MET A 270 9.17 12.65 3.46
CA MET A 270 8.88 12.97 2.08
C MET A 270 10.12 13.65 1.48
N TRP A 271 10.85 12.87 0.68
CA TRP A 271 12.08 13.34 0.03
C TRP A 271 11.74 14.31 -1.09
N ASP A 272 10.80 13.90 -1.93
CA ASP A 272 10.37 14.69 -3.07
C ASP A 272 8.99 14.25 -3.59
N THR A 273 8.38 15.07 -4.44
CA THR A 273 7.12 14.77 -5.11
C THR A 273 7.17 15.27 -6.56
N SER A 274 6.31 14.72 -7.41
CA SER A 274 6.17 15.18 -8.80
C SER A 274 5.67 16.62 -8.88
N THR A 275 5.73 17.20 -10.08
CA THR A 275 5.21 18.55 -10.38
C THR A 275 3.73 18.73 -10.06
N MET A 276 2.95 17.65 -9.94
CA MET A 276 1.56 17.70 -9.49
C MET A 276 1.42 17.99 -8.00
N GLY A 277 2.52 17.96 -7.25
CA GLY A 277 2.57 18.26 -5.83
C GLY A 277 1.92 17.21 -4.93
N TYR A 278 1.76 17.58 -3.68
CA TYR A 278 1.12 16.78 -2.64
C TYR A 278 -0.10 17.52 -2.09
N SER A 279 -1.16 16.77 -1.79
CA SER A 279 -2.32 17.26 -1.05
C SER A 279 -2.74 16.29 0.03
N ASP A 280 -3.48 16.77 1.03
CA ASP A 280 -3.94 15.96 2.15
C ASP A 280 -5.17 15.09 1.85
N LEU A 281 -5.55 14.95 0.58
CA LEU A 281 -6.76 14.19 0.17
C LEU A 281 -6.78 12.75 0.69
N PHE A 282 -5.61 12.13 0.82
CA PHE A 282 -5.45 10.72 1.22
C PHE A 282 -4.59 10.59 2.49
N SER A 283 -4.42 11.68 3.24
CA SER A 283 -3.49 11.76 4.38
C SER A 283 -3.81 10.78 5.50
N GLU A 284 -5.07 10.39 5.67
CA GLU A 284 -5.46 9.38 6.68
C GLU A 284 -4.79 8.02 6.43
N THR A 285 -4.40 7.71 5.19
CA THR A 285 -3.72 6.45 4.84
C THR A 285 -2.35 6.34 5.51
N TRP A 286 -1.66 7.46 5.78
CA TRP A 286 -0.37 7.44 6.47
C TRP A 286 -0.45 6.82 7.86
N LYS A 287 -1.61 6.90 8.54
CA LYS A 287 -1.84 6.28 9.85
C LYS A 287 -1.70 4.75 9.84
N ALA A 288 -1.75 4.14 8.67
CA ALA A 288 -1.47 2.72 8.53
C ALA A 288 0.03 2.38 8.59
N PHE A 289 0.90 3.38 8.45
CA PHE A 289 2.35 3.20 8.32
C PHE A 289 3.16 3.93 9.38
N THR A 290 2.65 5.00 9.97
CA THR A 290 3.35 5.76 11.00
C THR A 290 2.39 6.38 12.01
N ASP A 291 2.83 6.45 13.27
CA ASP A 291 2.15 7.16 14.35
C ASP A 291 2.49 8.66 14.37
N TYR A 292 3.40 9.10 13.51
CA TYR A 292 3.94 10.45 13.50
C TYR A 292 3.47 11.26 12.28
N PRO A 293 3.50 12.60 12.36
CA PRO A 293 3.32 13.45 11.20
C PRO A 293 4.36 13.16 10.12
N ILE A 294 3.96 13.32 8.86
CA ILE A 294 4.89 13.21 7.72
C ILE A 294 5.85 14.39 7.75
N ILE A 295 7.14 14.09 7.72
CA ILE A 295 8.22 15.08 7.72
C ILE A 295 8.57 15.41 6.27
N ARG A 296 8.72 16.68 5.97
CA ARG A 296 9.24 17.12 4.66
C ARG A 296 10.75 17.32 4.76
N LEU A 297 11.48 16.88 3.77
CA LEU A 297 12.94 16.91 3.78
C LEU A 297 13.52 18.30 4.08
N HIS A 298 12.85 19.38 3.60
CA HIS A 298 13.29 20.76 3.83
C HIS A 298 13.30 21.19 5.32
N GLU A 299 12.64 20.45 6.22
CA GLU A 299 12.70 20.70 7.67
C GLU A 299 14.11 20.47 8.23
N TYR A 300 14.94 19.76 7.48
CA TYR A 300 16.34 19.53 7.79
C TYR A 300 17.32 20.48 7.08
N ASP A 301 16.82 21.50 6.37
CA ASP A 301 17.66 22.48 5.69
C ASP A 301 18.70 23.08 6.64
N LYS A 302 19.92 23.24 6.15
CA LYS A 302 21.09 23.80 6.87
C LYS A 302 21.54 22.99 8.10
N LYS A 303 21.15 21.71 8.19
CA LYS A 303 21.52 20.81 9.27
C LYS A 303 22.34 19.63 8.74
N ARG A 304 23.23 19.10 9.58
CA ARG A 304 23.83 17.80 9.41
C ARG A 304 22.99 16.79 10.17
N VAL A 305 22.41 15.86 9.45
CA VAL A 305 21.45 14.89 9.99
C VAL A 305 22.05 13.50 9.95
N CYS A 306 22.00 12.79 11.06
CA CYS A 306 22.36 11.40 11.14
C CYS A 306 21.16 10.53 11.38
N VAL A 307 21.05 9.45 10.63
CA VAL A 307 19.94 8.49 10.72
C VAL A 307 20.50 7.13 11.10
N ARG A 308 20.03 6.57 12.22
CA ARG A 308 20.47 5.24 12.70
C ARG A 308 20.01 4.10 11.81
N ASP A 309 18.79 4.20 11.31
CA ASP A 309 18.17 3.19 10.47
C ASP A 309 17.37 3.90 9.35
N ALA A 310 17.82 3.77 8.12
CA ALA A 310 17.31 4.48 6.96
C ALA A 310 16.83 3.50 5.89
N VAL A 311 15.58 3.62 5.48
CA VAL A 311 14.98 2.86 4.39
C VAL A 311 14.66 3.81 3.25
N PHE A 312 15.29 3.60 2.10
CA PHE A 312 14.95 4.26 0.85
C PHE A 312 13.91 3.37 0.14
N SER A 313 12.65 3.75 0.23
CA SER A 313 11.52 2.92 -0.19
C SER A 313 11.50 2.67 -1.70
N LEU A 314 10.81 1.63 -2.13
CA LEU A 314 10.51 1.37 -3.53
C LEU A 314 9.84 2.57 -4.19
N LEU A 315 10.12 2.80 -5.44
CA LEU A 315 9.76 4.01 -6.18
C LEU A 315 8.55 3.78 -7.12
N PRO A 316 7.76 4.83 -7.41
CA PRO A 316 6.49 4.65 -8.11
C PRO A 316 6.62 4.30 -9.60
N ARG A 317 7.67 4.76 -10.30
CA ARG A 317 7.81 4.64 -11.77
C ARG A 317 8.86 3.63 -12.20
N MET A 318 9.21 2.69 -11.33
CA MET A 318 10.20 1.64 -11.67
C MET A 318 9.81 0.88 -12.93
N ARG A 319 10.78 0.62 -13.80
CA ARG A 319 10.62 -0.33 -14.90
C ARG A 319 10.33 -1.73 -14.32
N TYR A 320 9.27 -2.38 -14.82
CA TYR A 320 8.75 -3.61 -14.24
C TYR A 320 8.37 -3.45 -12.77
N GLY A 321 7.75 -2.33 -12.44
CA GLY A 321 7.17 -2.09 -11.13
C GLY A 321 5.92 -2.94 -10.92
N MET A 322 5.58 -3.17 -9.67
CA MET A 322 4.47 -4.01 -9.28
C MET A 322 3.09 -3.40 -9.60
N TYR A 323 2.99 -2.10 -9.61
CA TYR A 323 1.77 -1.34 -9.88
C TYR A 323 1.80 -0.69 -11.27
N TYR A 324 2.88 0.06 -11.55
CA TYR A 324 3.18 0.63 -12.85
C TYR A 324 4.14 -0.26 -13.63
N ASN A 325 3.99 -0.25 -14.96
CA ASN A 325 4.89 -0.94 -15.87
C ASN A 325 5.05 -2.43 -15.55
N GLN A 326 4.03 -3.05 -14.95
CA GLN A 326 4.05 -4.49 -14.70
C GLN A 326 4.05 -5.26 -16.03
N PRO A 327 4.74 -6.40 -16.10
CA PRO A 327 4.64 -7.29 -17.25
C PRO A 327 3.19 -7.74 -17.47
N LEU A 328 2.75 -7.74 -18.74
CA LEU A 328 1.42 -8.25 -19.07
C LEU A 328 1.40 -9.77 -18.98
N VAL A 329 0.71 -10.30 -17.98
CA VAL A 329 0.47 -11.74 -17.80
C VAL A 329 -1.03 -11.98 -17.98
N TYR A 330 -1.43 -12.31 -19.19
CA TYR A 330 -2.83 -12.53 -19.53
C TYR A 330 -3.43 -13.71 -18.75
N GLY A 331 -4.71 -13.61 -18.43
CA GLY A 331 -5.48 -14.68 -17.82
C GLY A 331 -5.14 -15.03 -16.38
N CYS A 332 -4.31 -14.24 -15.71
CA CYS A 332 -4.03 -14.37 -14.27
C CYS A 332 -4.66 -13.25 -13.46
N HIS A 333 -5.12 -13.56 -12.25
CA HIS A 333 -5.66 -12.59 -11.30
C HIS A 333 -5.47 -13.05 -9.85
N GLY A 334 -5.60 -12.12 -8.90
CA GLY A 334 -5.51 -12.37 -7.47
C GLY A 334 -4.08 -12.43 -6.97
N SER A 335 -3.51 -11.27 -6.62
CA SER A 335 -2.22 -11.19 -5.93
C SER A 335 -2.42 -11.26 -4.42
N SER A 336 -1.73 -12.19 -3.78
CA SER A 336 -1.73 -12.30 -2.32
C SER A 336 -1.16 -11.05 -1.65
N LEU A 337 -0.21 -10.38 -2.29
CA LEU A 337 0.37 -9.14 -1.78
C LEU A 337 -0.64 -7.99 -1.78
N PHE A 338 -1.44 -7.83 -2.86
CA PHE A 338 -2.49 -6.82 -2.92
C PHE A 338 -3.63 -7.12 -1.94
N GLU A 339 -3.97 -8.39 -1.75
CA GLU A 339 -4.93 -8.80 -0.72
C GLU A 339 -4.41 -8.48 0.69
N ALA A 340 -3.16 -8.81 0.98
CA ALA A 340 -2.51 -8.52 2.26
C ALA A 340 -2.39 -7.01 2.51
N PHE A 341 -2.07 -6.22 1.48
CA PHE A 341 -2.08 -4.75 1.56
C PHE A 341 -3.47 -4.21 1.93
N ASN A 342 -4.53 -4.70 1.29
CA ASN A 342 -5.90 -4.31 1.63
C ASN A 342 -6.25 -4.66 3.08
N GLN A 343 -5.96 -5.88 3.52
CA GLN A 343 -6.19 -6.32 4.90
C GLN A 343 -5.41 -5.48 5.91
N HIS A 344 -4.15 -5.13 5.58
CA HIS A 344 -3.30 -4.27 6.42
C HIS A 344 -3.91 -2.88 6.58
N LEU A 345 -4.32 -2.22 5.49
CA LEU A 345 -4.95 -0.91 5.55
C LEU A 345 -6.30 -0.96 6.28
N ALA A 346 -7.14 -1.95 5.96
CA ALA A 346 -8.45 -2.10 6.60
C ALA A 346 -8.32 -2.23 8.13
N HIS A 347 -7.36 -3.05 8.60
CA HIS A 347 -7.09 -3.22 10.04
C HIS A 347 -6.57 -1.93 10.66
N ARG A 348 -5.50 -1.33 10.10
CA ARG A 348 -4.84 -0.14 10.65
C ARG A 348 -5.73 1.10 10.66
N LEU A 349 -6.58 1.26 9.67
CA LEU A 349 -7.56 2.34 9.59
C LEU A 349 -8.86 1.99 10.33
N LYS A 350 -8.97 0.80 10.92
CA LYS A 350 -10.14 0.33 11.65
C LYS A 350 -11.42 0.43 10.81
N LEU A 351 -11.35 -0.10 9.57
CA LEU A 351 -12.51 -0.18 8.67
C LEU A 351 -13.41 -1.35 9.07
N THR A 352 -14.71 -1.16 8.98
CA THR A 352 -15.69 -2.18 9.34
C THR A 352 -16.30 -2.82 8.11
N GLN A 353 -16.02 -4.11 7.89
CA GLN A 353 -16.70 -4.91 6.86
C GLN A 353 -18.02 -5.46 7.42
N GLN A 354 -19.12 -5.06 6.82
CA GLN A 354 -20.48 -5.49 7.23
C GLN A 354 -20.84 -6.89 6.71
N GLY A 355 -20.05 -7.44 5.79
CA GLY A 355 -20.37 -8.68 5.08
C GLY A 355 -21.57 -8.53 4.13
N PRO A 356 -21.95 -9.59 3.40
CA PRO A 356 -23.10 -9.58 2.51
C PRO A 356 -24.40 -9.26 3.24
N LEU A 357 -25.31 -8.52 2.60
CA LEU A 357 -26.69 -8.36 3.09
C LEU A 357 -27.49 -9.64 2.83
N GLU A 358 -28.47 -9.93 3.68
CA GLU A 358 -29.25 -11.16 3.58
C GLU A 358 -30.01 -11.29 2.23
N ASN A 359 -30.75 -10.25 1.85
CA ASN A 359 -31.63 -10.26 0.68
C ASN A 359 -31.30 -9.13 -0.32
N LYS A 360 -30.18 -8.43 -0.17
CA LYS A 360 -29.84 -7.30 -1.01
C LYS A 360 -28.42 -7.43 -1.55
N ILE A 361 -28.16 -6.72 -2.65
CA ILE A 361 -26.85 -6.45 -3.22
C ILE A 361 -26.63 -4.95 -3.15
N ARG A 362 -25.55 -4.51 -2.53
CA ARG A 362 -25.18 -3.10 -2.40
C ARG A 362 -24.50 -2.63 -3.68
N ILE A 363 -25.11 -1.65 -4.31
CA ILE A 363 -24.60 -1.04 -5.54
C ILE A 363 -24.23 0.41 -5.23
N THR A 364 -22.97 0.76 -5.46
CA THR A 364 -22.49 2.13 -5.32
C THR A 364 -22.16 2.70 -6.68
N LEU A 365 -22.81 3.79 -7.06
CA LEU A 365 -22.47 4.58 -8.23
C LEU A 365 -21.64 5.79 -7.79
N LEU A 366 -20.40 5.87 -8.26
CA LEU A 366 -19.53 7.01 -8.06
C LEU A 366 -19.87 8.10 -9.08
N SER A 367 -20.64 9.08 -8.63
CA SER A 367 -20.98 10.28 -9.40
C SER A 367 -19.82 11.23 -9.50
N ARG A 368 -19.61 11.81 -10.68
CA ARG A 368 -18.61 12.85 -10.87
C ARG A 368 -19.29 14.21 -10.90
N LYS A 369 -18.74 15.16 -10.14
CA LYS A 369 -19.15 16.58 -10.18
C LYS A 369 -17.98 17.43 -10.70
N THR A 370 -17.42 17.03 -11.84
CA THR A 370 -16.28 17.68 -12.50
C THR A 370 -16.70 18.19 -13.87
N LYS A 371 -15.84 18.92 -14.56
CA LYS A 371 -16.15 19.48 -15.88
C LYS A 371 -16.40 18.39 -16.95
N TYR A 372 -15.73 17.26 -16.84
CA TYR A 372 -15.75 16.18 -17.85
C TYR A 372 -15.99 14.81 -17.23
N ARG A 373 -16.42 13.88 -18.07
CA ARG A 373 -16.73 12.49 -17.72
C ARG A 373 -17.86 12.38 -16.70
N ASN A 374 -18.85 13.27 -16.78
CA ASN A 374 -20.11 13.10 -16.06
C ASN A 374 -21.02 12.17 -16.85
N ILE A 375 -21.88 11.46 -16.15
CA ILE A 375 -22.98 10.67 -16.72
C ILE A 375 -24.17 11.64 -16.88
N LEU A 376 -24.55 11.95 -18.11
CA LEU A 376 -25.59 12.96 -18.40
C LEU A 376 -26.97 12.49 -17.96
N ASN A 377 -27.27 11.20 -18.13
CA ASN A 377 -28.52 10.58 -17.73
C ASN A 377 -28.41 9.76 -16.44
N GLU A 378 -27.58 10.20 -15.47
CA GLU A 378 -27.32 9.49 -14.20
C GLU A 378 -28.61 9.13 -13.45
N ASP A 379 -29.57 10.06 -13.37
CA ASP A 379 -30.85 9.85 -12.66
C ASP A 379 -31.68 8.74 -13.29
N GLU A 380 -31.64 8.58 -14.61
CA GLU A 380 -32.35 7.50 -15.31
C GLU A 380 -31.74 6.13 -14.99
N LEU A 381 -30.40 6.05 -14.98
CA LEU A 381 -29.66 4.83 -14.64
C LEU A 381 -29.94 4.43 -13.18
N VAL A 382 -29.89 5.40 -12.26
CA VAL A 382 -30.20 5.18 -10.84
C VAL A 382 -31.63 4.72 -10.63
N LYS A 383 -32.60 5.38 -11.33
CA LYS A 383 -34.01 4.99 -11.28
C LYS A 383 -34.20 3.56 -11.78
N ALA A 384 -33.57 3.18 -12.88
CA ALA A 384 -33.61 1.82 -13.42
C ALA A 384 -33.09 0.78 -12.42
N MET A 385 -31.93 1.01 -11.80
CA MET A 385 -31.37 0.12 -10.77
C MET A 385 -32.34 -0.04 -9.58
N LYS A 386 -32.96 1.05 -9.11
CA LYS A 386 -33.91 1.04 -7.98
C LYS A 386 -35.21 0.31 -8.24
N THR A 387 -35.56 0.01 -9.51
CA THR A 387 -36.74 -0.84 -9.83
C THR A 387 -36.50 -2.30 -9.47
N VAL A 388 -35.26 -2.75 -9.32
CA VAL A 388 -34.92 -4.12 -8.98
C VAL A 388 -34.94 -4.29 -7.47
N GLY A 389 -35.91 -5.03 -6.96
CA GLY A 389 -36.19 -5.15 -5.53
C GLY A 389 -35.02 -5.70 -4.69
N GLU A 390 -34.11 -6.44 -5.29
CA GLU A 390 -32.92 -6.98 -4.60
C GLU A 390 -31.72 -6.00 -4.54
N PHE A 391 -31.81 -4.83 -5.17
CA PHE A 391 -30.72 -3.86 -5.14
C PHE A 391 -30.89 -2.81 -4.03
N GLU A 392 -29.80 -2.54 -3.33
CA GLU A 392 -29.65 -1.40 -2.44
C GLU A 392 -28.68 -0.42 -3.12
N VAL A 393 -29.24 0.66 -3.67
CA VAL A 393 -28.51 1.58 -4.55
C VAL A 393 -28.22 2.88 -3.84
N GLN A 394 -26.95 3.24 -3.77
CA GLN A 394 -26.48 4.55 -3.34
C GLN A 394 -25.67 5.25 -4.45
N VAL A 395 -25.73 6.57 -4.44
CA VAL A 395 -24.92 7.45 -5.29
C VAL A 395 -24.01 8.25 -4.37
N VAL A 396 -22.72 8.24 -4.65
CA VAL A 396 -21.72 8.94 -3.84
C VAL A 396 -20.89 9.88 -4.71
N THR A 397 -20.48 10.99 -4.13
CA THR A 397 -19.52 11.93 -4.75
C THR A 397 -18.36 12.10 -3.80
N TYR A 398 -17.19 11.64 -4.21
CA TYR A 398 -15.97 11.79 -3.43
C TYR A 398 -15.35 13.16 -3.70
N ASN A 399 -15.18 13.92 -2.65
CA ASN A 399 -14.61 15.26 -2.67
C ASN A 399 -13.79 15.51 -1.40
N ARG A 400 -13.27 16.71 -1.21
CA ARG A 400 -12.46 17.08 -0.05
C ARG A 400 -13.24 17.16 1.26
N ASP A 401 -14.55 17.34 1.19
CA ASP A 401 -15.40 17.52 2.38
C ASP A 401 -15.74 16.16 3.02
N MET A 402 -15.64 15.08 2.25
CA MET A 402 -15.85 13.72 2.74
C MET A 402 -14.52 13.13 3.23
N PRO A 403 -14.38 12.77 4.52
CA PRO A 403 -13.20 12.11 5.05
C PRO A 403 -12.81 10.89 4.21
N PHE A 404 -11.51 10.73 3.95
CA PHE A 404 -11.05 9.65 3.06
C PHE A 404 -11.39 8.26 3.63
N LYS A 405 -11.34 8.10 4.94
CA LYS A 405 -11.77 6.86 5.60
C LYS A 405 -13.21 6.49 5.26
N GLU A 406 -14.15 7.45 5.24
CA GLU A 406 -15.54 7.20 4.86
C GLU A 406 -15.69 6.79 3.40
N GLN A 407 -14.87 7.38 2.50
CA GLN A 407 -14.82 6.97 1.10
C GLN A 407 -14.39 5.49 0.97
N ILE A 408 -13.35 5.10 1.72
CA ILE A 408 -12.88 3.71 1.75
C ILE A 408 -13.95 2.78 2.34
N GLU A 409 -14.59 3.13 3.47
CA GLU A 409 -15.62 2.32 4.10
C GLU A 409 -16.81 2.08 3.16
N THR A 410 -17.19 3.07 2.38
CA THR A 410 -18.23 2.94 1.34
C THR A 410 -17.84 1.87 0.31
N SER A 411 -16.62 1.92 -0.20
CA SER A 411 -16.11 0.95 -1.17
C SER A 411 -15.93 -0.44 -0.56
N TYR A 412 -15.45 -0.50 0.69
CA TYR A 412 -15.24 -1.73 1.46
C TYR A 412 -16.55 -2.50 1.70
N ASN A 413 -17.68 -1.79 1.64
CA ASN A 413 -19.02 -2.34 1.80
C ASN A 413 -19.84 -2.34 0.50
N SER A 414 -19.23 -2.16 -0.68
CA SER A 414 -19.91 -2.20 -1.98
C SER A 414 -19.72 -3.55 -2.66
N ASP A 415 -20.81 -4.22 -3.00
CA ASP A 415 -20.78 -5.47 -3.73
C ASP A 415 -20.60 -5.24 -5.24
N ILE A 416 -21.15 -4.12 -5.76
CA ILE A 416 -20.92 -3.63 -7.13
C ILE A 416 -20.56 -2.15 -7.03
N PHE A 417 -19.39 -1.77 -7.58
CA PHE A 417 -18.91 -0.40 -7.60
C PHE A 417 -18.82 0.08 -9.05
N ILE A 418 -19.52 1.15 -9.37
CA ILE A 418 -19.67 1.66 -10.72
C ILE A 418 -19.10 3.07 -10.78
N GLY A 419 -18.31 3.37 -11.80
CA GLY A 419 -17.82 4.72 -12.01
C GLY A 419 -17.32 4.95 -13.42
N MET A 420 -17.26 6.22 -13.80
CA MET A 420 -16.56 6.64 -15.00
C MET A 420 -15.06 6.48 -14.84
N HIS A 421 -14.37 6.16 -15.94
CA HIS A 421 -12.90 6.11 -15.98
C HIS A 421 -12.27 7.29 -15.24
N GLY A 422 -11.40 7.02 -14.27
CA GLY A 422 -10.68 8.03 -13.49
C GLY A 422 -10.26 7.56 -12.11
N ALA A 423 -9.42 8.34 -11.44
CA ALA A 423 -8.73 7.98 -10.21
C ALA A 423 -9.66 7.47 -9.06
N GLY A 424 -10.93 7.87 -9.05
CA GLY A 424 -11.90 7.35 -8.08
C GLY A 424 -12.13 5.84 -8.16
N LEU A 425 -11.89 5.21 -9.32
CA LEU A 425 -11.97 3.74 -9.44
C LEU A 425 -10.87 2.99 -8.69
N THR A 426 -9.82 3.67 -8.24
CA THR A 426 -8.79 3.07 -7.36
C THR A 426 -9.37 2.53 -6.06
N HIS A 427 -10.56 2.98 -5.67
CA HIS A 427 -11.32 2.43 -4.54
C HIS A 427 -11.63 0.94 -4.68
N LEU A 428 -11.52 0.36 -5.89
CA LEU A 428 -11.62 -1.09 -6.11
C LEU A 428 -10.62 -1.89 -5.25
N LEU A 429 -9.49 -1.29 -4.84
CA LEU A 429 -8.53 -1.92 -3.94
C LEU A 429 -9.15 -2.34 -2.60
N PHE A 430 -10.18 -1.63 -2.16
CA PHE A 430 -10.84 -1.84 -0.88
C PHE A 430 -12.13 -2.67 -0.98
N GLN A 431 -12.60 -3.00 -2.18
CA GLN A 431 -13.81 -3.81 -2.33
C GLN A 431 -13.63 -5.21 -1.73
N PRO A 432 -14.73 -5.83 -1.25
CA PRO A 432 -14.69 -7.21 -0.79
C PRO A 432 -14.37 -8.17 -1.95
N ASP A 433 -13.81 -9.34 -1.66
CA ASP A 433 -13.30 -10.28 -2.66
C ASP A 433 -14.36 -10.81 -3.64
N TRP A 434 -15.63 -10.73 -3.27
CA TRP A 434 -16.76 -11.13 -4.13
C TRP A 434 -17.27 -10.02 -5.04
N ALA A 435 -16.69 -8.83 -4.95
CA ALA A 435 -17.23 -7.65 -5.60
C ALA A 435 -16.92 -7.58 -7.10
N VAL A 436 -17.70 -6.73 -7.75
CA VAL A 436 -17.51 -6.34 -9.15
C VAL A 436 -17.26 -4.85 -9.24
N VAL A 437 -16.25 -4.47 -10.02
CA VAL A 437 -16.07 -3.08 -10.46
C VAL A 437 -16.57 -2.94 -11.90
N ILE A 438 -17.37 -1.92 -12.17
CA ILE A 438 -17.83 -1.59 -13.52
C ILE A 438 -17.26 -0.23 -13.91
N GLU A 439 -16.36 -0.25 -14.87
CA GLU A 439 -15.78 0.95 -15.45
C GLU A 439 -16.61 1.38 -16.68
N LEU A 440 -17.30 2.50 -16.55
CA LEU A 440 -17.98 3.14 -17.66
C LEU A 440 -16.95 3.94 -18.46
N TYR A 441 -16.74 3.54 -19.72
CA TYR A 441 -15.57 3.99 -20.43
C TYR A 441 -15.79 4.06 -21.94
N ASN A 442 -15.27 5.11 -22.54
CA ASN A 442 -15.18 5.26 -23.98
C ASN A 442 -13.85 5.94 -24.31
N CYS A 443 -12.75 5.21 -24.25
CA CYS A 443 -11.44 5.72 -24.61
C CYS A 443 -10.47 4.59 -24.97
N GLU A 444 -9.31 4.93 -25.51
CA GLU A 444 -8.38 3.99 -26.12
C GLU A 444 -7.62 3.08 -25.13
N ASP A 445 -7.46 3.53 -23.89
CA ASP A 445 -6.78 2.76 -22.84
C ASP A 445 -7.75 1.78 -22.17
N LYS A 446 -7.80 0.57 -22.66
CA LYS A 446 -8.73 -0.48 -22.21
C LYS A 446 -8.29 -1.21 -20.94
N ALA A 447 -7.08 -0.97 -20.46
CA ALA A 447 -6.46 -1.83 -19.45
C ALA A 447 -6.25 -1.17 -18.08
N CYS A 448 -6.39 0.13 -17.94
CA CYS A 448 -5.94 0.88 -16.77
C CYS A 448 -6.48 0.34 -15.43
N TYR A 449 -7.79 0.28 -15.24
CA TYR A 449 -8.38 -0.28 -14.02
C TYR A 449 -8.59 -1.79 -14.08
N HIS A 450 -8.59 -2.38 -15.27
CA HIS A 450 -8.57 -3.83 -15.43
C HIS A 450 -7.32 -4.44 -14.80
N ASP A 451 -6.12 -3.87 -15.05
CA ASP A 451 -4.88 -4.39 -14.47
C ASP A 451 -4.86 -4.27 -12.95
N LEU A 452 -5.39 -3.17 -12.41
CA LEU A 452 -5.50 -3.00 -10.95
C LEU A 452 -6.50 -3.98 -10.34
N ALA A 453 -7.68 -4.13 -10.96
CA ALA A 453 -8.70 -5.08 -10.53
C ALA A 453 -8.18 -6.53 -10.58
N ARG A 454 -7.47 -6.89 -11.65
CA ARG A 454 -6.81 -8.18 -11.82
C ARG A 454 -5.79 -8.44 -10.72
N SER A 455 -4.93 -7.47 -10.42
CA SER A 455 -3.94 -7.60 -9.33
C SER A 455 -4.64 -7.77 -7.98
N ARG A 456 -5.69 -7.02 -7.70
CA ARG A 456 -6.48 -7.13 -6.46
C ARG A 456 -7.35 -8.41 -6.41
N GLY A 457 -7.66 -9.02 -7.54
CA GLY A 457 -8.56 -10.19 -7.63
C GLY A 457 -10.05 -9.84 -7.65
N ILE A 458 -10.41 -8.62 -8.03
CA ILE A 458 -11.79 -8.14 -8.18
C ILE A 458 -12.26 -8.37 -9.62
N HIS A 459 -13.51 -8.81 -9.77
CA HIS A 459 -14.08 -8.99 -11.10
C HIS A 459 -14.30 -7.65 -11.79
N TYR A 460 -13.69 -7.49 -12.97
CA TYR A 460 -13.75 -6.27 -13.77
C TYR A 460 -14.75 -6.41 -14.90
N MET A 461 -15.58 -5.40 -15.07
CA MET A 461 -16.47 -5.24 -16.21
C MET A 461 -16.35 -3.82 -16.77
N THR A 462 -16.59 -3.68 -18.07
CA THR A 462 -16.59 -2.39 -18.74
C THR A 462 -17.72 -2.31 -19.76
N TRP A 463 -17.92 -1.13 -20.35
CA TRP A 463 -18.91 -0.91 -21.38
C TRP A 463 -18.57 -1.68 -22.68
N GLU A 464 -19.47 -2.58 -23.10
CA GLU A 464 -19.20 -3.50 -24.21
C GLU A 464 -19.68 -2.97 -25.58
N LYS A 465 -20.82 -2.23 -25.60
CA LYS A 465 -21.48 -1.80 -26.85
C LYS A 465 -21.26 -0.33 -27.13
N GLN A 466 -20.23 -0.01 -27.87
CA GLN A 466 -19.87 1.38 -28.21
C GLN A 466 -21.01 2.15 -28.91
N SER A 467 -21.87 1.47 -29.71
CA SER A 467 -23.03 2.09 -30.35
C SER A 467 -24.14 2.54 -29.40
N LYS A 468 -24.03 2.20 -28.10
CA LYS A 468 -25.01 2.49 -27.05
C LYS A 468 -24.47 3.46 -25.98
N VAL A 469 -23.37 4.13 -26.26
CA VAL A 469 -22.85 5.24 -25.49
C VAL A 469 -22.71 6.45 -26.40
N HIS A 470 -23.19 7.60 -25.91
CA HIS A 470 -23.19 8.84 -26.68
C HIS A 470 -22.31 9.88 -25.97
N GLN A 471 -21.36 10.41 -26.72
CA GLN A 471 -20.55 11.54 -26.27
C GLN A 471 -21.35 12.84 -26.44
N GLN A 472 -21.23 13.75 -25.49
CA GLN A 472 -21.84 15.08 -25.60
C GLN A 472 -21.25 15.89 -26.75
N ASP A 473 -19.94 15.78 -26.96
CA ASP A 473 -19.15 16.43 -28.00
C ASP A 473 -17.88 15.63 -28.28
N GLU A 474 -17.02 16.06 -29.19
CA GLU A 474 -15.74 15.40 -29.52
C GLU A 474 -14.72 15.43 -28.36
N GLY A 475 -14.97 16.23 -27.32
CA GLY A 475 -14.01 16.53 -26.27
C GLY A 475 -12.86 17.39 -26.77
N HIS A 476 -12.29 18.23 -25.91
CA HIS A 476 -11.19 19.09 -26.31
C HIS A 476 -10.06 19.07 -25.28
N HIS A 477 -8.99 18.39 -25.63
CA HIS A 477 -7.75 18.46 -24.84
C HIS A 477 -6.99 19.75 -25.18
N PRO A 478 -6.43 20.48 -24.20
CA PRO A 478 -5.75 21.75 -24.42
C PRO A 478 -4.64 21.73 -25.49
N THR A 479 -4.00 20.59 -25.70
CA THR A 479 -2.85 20.44 -26.61
C THR A 479 -2.98 19.33 -27.66
N LEU A 480 -3.91 18.36 -27.49
CA LEU A 480 -4.01 17.16 -28.33
C LEU A 480 -5.23 17.17 -29.27
N GLY A 481 -6.10 18.20 -29.21
CA GLY A 481 -7.32 18.26 -30.03
C GLY A 481 -8.46 17.39 -29.45
N ALA A 482 -9.20 16.71 -30.32
CA ALA A 482 -10.32 15.83 -29.92
C ALA A 482 -9.84 14.71 -28.99
N HIS A 483 -10.52 14.57 -27.83
CA HIS A 483 -10.08 13.58 -26.83
C HIS A 483 -11.23 13.14 -25.90
N ALA A 484 -11.50 11.86 -25.89
CA ALA A 484 -12.61 11.23 -25.14
C ALA A 484 -12.61 11.48 -23.61
N LYS A 485 -11.48 11.81 -23.00
CA LYS A 485 -11.40 12.16 -21.56
C LYS A 485 -11.91 13.59 -21.25
N PHE A 486 -12.23 14.40 -22.26
CA PHE A 486 -12.60 15.81 -22.11
C PHE A 486 -14.04 16.11 -22.56
N THR A 487 -14.93 15.12 -22.45
CA THR A 487 -16.36 15.24 -22.72
C THR A 487 -17.20 14.49 -21.67
N ASN A 488 -18.52 14.61 -21.74
CA ASN A 488 -19.49 13.91 -20.91
C ASN A 488 -20.23 12.84 -21.73
N TYR A 489 -20.93 11.94 -21.07
CA TYR A 489 -21.49 10.74 -21.70
C TYR A 489 -22.93 10.47 -21.28
N GLU A 490 -23.70 9.95 -22.21
CA GLU A 490 -25.00 9.35 -21.99
C GLU A 490 -24.94 7.84 -22.31
N PHE A 491 -25.53 7.01 -21.48
CA PHE A 491 -25.50 5.55 -21.60
C PHE A 491 -26.90 5.00 -21.83
N ASP A 492 -27.05 4.06 -22.78
CA ASP A 492 -28.30 3.31 -22.98
C ASP A 492 -28.69 2.57 -21.71
N VAL A 493 -29.90 2.85 -21.18
CA VAL A 493 -30.40 2.28 -19.91
C VAL A 493 -30.51 0.76 -19.99
N GLY A 494 -30.93 0.21 -21.12
CA GLY A 494 -31.10 -1.24 -21.30
C GLY A 494 -29.75 -1.98 -21.26
N GLU A 495 -28.75 -1.46 -21.94
CA GLU A 495 -27.40 -2.04 -21.93
C GLU A 495 -26.72 -1.87 -20.56
N PHE A 496 -26.91 -0.72 -19.90
CA PHE A 496 -26.46 -0.50 -18.54
C PHE A 496 -27.03 -1.55 -17.59
N MET A 497 -28.36 -1.73 -17.60
CA MET A 497 -29.02 -2.72 -16.74
C MET A 497 -28.59 -4.15 -17.06
N ARG A 498 -28.31 -4.48 -18.33
CA ARG A 498 -27.77 -5.79 -18.71
C ARG A 498 -26.43 -6.05 -18.00
N LEU A 499 -25.53 -5.06 -17.97
CA LEU A 499 -24.24 -5.17 -17.25
C LEU A 499 -24.43 -5.30 -15.74
N ILE A 500 -25.34 -4.51 -15.15
CA ILE A 500 -25.62 -4.55 -13.70
C ILE A 500 -26.19 -5.92 -13.30
N LEU A 501 -27.11 -6.48 -14.06
CA LEU A 501 -27.68 -7.80 -13.78
C LEU A 501 -26.63 -8.91 -13.91
N LYS A 502 -25.75 -8.83 -14.91
CA LYS A 502 -24.62 -9.77 -15.08
C LYS A 502 -23.65 -9.68 -13.88
N ALA A 503 -23.34 -8.46 -13.42
CA ALA A 503 -22.52 -8.25 -12.22
C ALA A 503 -23.18 -8.84 -10.96
N ALA A 504 -24.51 -8.64 -10.80
CA ALA A 504 -25.26 -9.18 -9.67
C ALA A 504 -25.27 -10.72 -9.67
N GLU A 505 -25.38 -11.36 -10.83
CA GLU A 505 -25.27 -12.82 -10.96
C GLU A 505 -23.88 -13.33 -10.52
N TYR A 506 -22.83 -12.64 -10.94
CA TYR A 506 -21.46 -12.97 -10.49
C TYR A 506 -21.34 -12.88 -8.97
N VAL A 507 -21.76 -11.76 -8.36
CA VAL A 507 -21.72 -11.56 -6.90
C VAL A 507 -22.47 -12.69 -6.18
N LYS A 508 -23.70 -13.00 -6.61
CA LYS A 508 -24.53 -14.05 -6.00
C LYS A 508 -23.93 -15.46 -6.10
N SER A 509 -23.18 -15.73 -7.15
CA SER A 509 -22.52 -17.03 -7.38
C SER A 509 -21.16 -17.15 -6.68
N HIS A 510 -20.60 -16.05 -6.17
CA HIS A 510 -19.28 -16.07 -5.58
C HIS A 510 -19.24 -16.82 -4.24
N PRO A 511 -18.32 -17.80 -4.02
CA PRO A 511 -18.29 -18.63 -2.82
C PRO A 511 -18.21 -17.86 -1.50
N LYS A 512 -17.36 -16.80 -1.44
CA LYS A 512 -17.20 -15.97 -0.24
C LYS A 512 -18.49 -15.18 0.08
N PHE A 513 -19.26 -14.77 -0.94
CA PHE A 513 -20.55 -14.09 -0.74
C PHE A 513 -21.60 -15.04 -0.17
N ILE A 514 -21.71 -16.25 -0.73
CA ILE A 514 -22.62 -17.31 -0.27
C ILE A 514 -22.30 -17.67 1.18
N HIS A 515 -21.04 -17.96 1.47
CA HIS A 515 -20.59 -18.32 2.81
C HIS A 515 -20.88 -17.20 3.84
N GLY A 516 -20.58 -15.94 3.47
CA GLY A 516 -20.84 -14.79 4.33
C GLY A 516 -22.34 -14.62 4.67
N ARG A 517 -23.26 -14.87 3.73
CA ARG A 517 -24.71 -14.89 3.98
C ARG A 517 -25.11 -16.02 4.93
N GLN A 518 -24.64 -17.23 4.68
CA GLN A 518 -24.96 -18.40 5.52
C GLN A 518 -24.50 -18.21 6.97
N SER A 519 -23.31 -17.68 7.18
CA SER A 519 -22.76 -17.42 8.51
C SER A 519 -23.57 -16.40 9.31
N LYS A 520 -24.16 -15.38 8.64
CA LYS A 520 -25.04 -14.41 9.29
C LYS A 520 -26.38 -15.03 9.71
N THR A 521 -26.96 -15.86 8.86
CA THR A 521 -28.21 -16.54 9.14
C THR A 521 -28.09 -17.45 10.37
N LEU A 522 -27.01 -18.20 10.49
CA LEU A 522 -26.72 -19.07 11.63
C LEU A 522 -26.54 -18.28 12.94
N ASN A 523 -25.81 -17.16 12.90
CA ASN A 523 -25.61 -16.30 14.05
C ASN A 523 -26.89 -15.53 14.48
N GLY A 524 -27.78 -15.24 13.53
CA GLY A 524 -29.08 -14.63 13.77
C GLY A 524 -30.06 -15.56 14.49
N VAL A 525 -30.09 -16.83 14.11
CA VAL A 525 -30.95 -17.87 14.72
C VAL A 525 -30.51 -18.18 16.16
N GLY A 526 -29.20 -18.17 16.44
CA GLY A 526 -28.67 -18.41 17.80
C GLY A 526 -28.97 -17.30 18.83
N ARG A 527 -29.35 -16.10 18.40
CA ARG A 527 -29.73 -15.01 19.30
C ARG A 527 -31.22 -14.98 19.65
N GLN A 528 -32.08 -15.69 18.92
CA GLN A 528 -33.54 -15.73 19.18
C GLN A 528 -33.97 -16.86 20.14
N SER A 529 -33.10 -17.75 20.58
CA SER A 529 -33.40 -18.90 21.40
C SER A 529 -32.94 -18.82 22.87
N LYS A 530 -33.00 -17.64 23.52
CA LYS A 530 -33.03 -17.57 24.98
C LYS A 530 -34.48 -17.26 25.42
N PRO A 531 -35.21 -18.23 25.98
CA PRO A 531 -36.50 -17.95 26.55
C PRO A 531 -36.29 -17.07 27.79
N HIS A 532 -37.10 -16.02 27.90
CA HIS A 532 -37.32 -15.28 29.14
C HIS A 532 -37.77 -16.29 30.22
N GLN A 533 -36.88 -16.62 31.15
CA GLN A 533 -37.32 -17.17 32.42
C GLN A 533 -37.96 -16.03 33.21
N GLY A 534 -39.25 -16.08 33.32
CA GLY A 534 -40.04 -15.18 34.13
C GLY A 534 -39.61 -15.28 35.59
N ALA A 535 -39.31 -14.16 36.19
CA ALA A 535 -39.19 -14.04 37.63
C ALA A 535 -40.65 -13.90 38.17
N ASP A 536 -41.12 -14.97 38.80
CA ASP A 536 -42.29 -14.91 39.67
C ASP A 536 -41.92 -14.09 40.93
N SER A 537 -42.55 -12.95 41.03
CA SER A 537 -42.65 -12.21 42.30
C SER A 537 -43.67 -12.91 43.19
N LYS A 538 -43.26 -13.35 44.36
CA LYS A 538 -44.15 -13.56 45.51
C LYS A 538 -43.76 -12.56 46.57
N ASP A 539 -44.72 -11.63 46.77
CA ASP A 539 -44.87 -10.89 48.00
C ASP A 539 -45.08 -11.86 49.19
N GLU A 540 -44.54 -11.52 50.36
CA GLU A 540 -45.28 -11.46 51.61
C GLU A 540 -44.36 -11.14 52.78
N LEU A 541 -44.82 -10.09 53.52
CA LEU A 541 -44.57 -9.66 54.90
C LEU A 541 -43.31 -8.81 55.16
#